data_9287d7f930ccf07b03989e9ac6e82488
#
_entry.id   9287d7f930ccf07b03989e9ac6e82488
#
_cell.length_a   1.000
_cell.length_b   1.000
_cell.length_c   1.000
_cell.angle_alpha   90.00
_cell.angle_beta   90.00
_cell.angle_gamma   90.00
#
_symmetry.space_group_name_H-M   'P 1'
#
loop_
_entity.id
_entity.type
_entity.pdbx_description
1 polymer ?
#
loop_
_entity_poly.entity_id
_entity_poly.type
_entity_poly.pdbx_seq_one_letter_code
_entity_poly.pdbx_strand_id
1 'polypeptide(L)'
;MTPPTLYIIGGCNGAGKTTFSRKLLPKLGVKRFLNADEIAKGLSPLDPTLVAFKAGRLLLGEVEELMEAKASFAIESTLSGKTYVSLINRAKALGYQFVLHYLTIQSYRQAIERVRLRVGLGGHHVPDEDVERRFQRSLRHFLEDYLPLADEWHLWDNTAPPSVEILNSQQDTADTVRHWIQQTKLMETSPRPVLESTRIGLEAHQEATREMLDFYKRMGIKVTPQMTLAPERKKRVKKQA
;
A
#
# COMPACT_ATOMS: atom_id res chain seq x y z
N MET A 1 -27.25 -9.19 15.96
CA MET A 1 -26.71 -8.32 14.88
C MET A 1 -25.19 -8.46 14.90
N THR A 2 -24.57 -8.66 13.75
CA THR A 2 -23.10 -8.66 13.65
C THR A 2 -22.59 -7.25 13.95
N PRO A 3 -21.48 -7.11 14.72
CA PRO A 3 -20.92 -5.79 15.02
C PRO A 3 -20.46 -5.09 13.73
N PRO A 4 -20.56 -3.75 13.67
CA PRO A 4 -19.98 -3.01 12.56
C PRO A 4 -18.47 -3.23 12.54
N THR A 5 -17.86 -3.24 11.37
CA THR A 5 -16.45 -3.55 11.20
C THR A 5 -15.69 -2.40 10.54
N LEU A 6 -14.59 -2.00 11.18
CA LEU A 6 -13.56 -1.13 10.61
C LEU A 6 -12.47 -1.99 10.01
N TYR A 7 -12.32 -1.94 8.69
CA TYR A 7 -11.19 -2.55 7.99
C TYR A 7 -10.10 -1.52 7.75
N ILE A 8 -8.85 -1.86 8.01
CA ILE A 8 -7.72 -1.07 7.55
C ILE A 8 -6.85 -1.91 6.62
N ILE A 9 -6.64 -1.39 5.40
CA ILE A 9 -5.72 -1.98 4.43
C ILE A 9 -4.40 -1.22 4.52
N GLY A 10 -3.43 -1.81 5.22
CA GLY A 10 -2.14 -1.23 5.53
C GLY A 10 -1.02 -1.69 4.60
N GLY A 11 0.08 -0.92 4.56
CA GLY A 11 1.28 -1.28 3.82
C GLY A 11 1.95 -0.06 3.18
N CYS A 12 3.24 -0.14 2.86
CA CYS A 12 4.01 0.97 2.32
C CYS A 12 3.49 1.50 0.97
N ASN A 13 4.04 2.60 0.49
CA ASN A 13 3.83 3.03 -0.89
C ASN A 13 4.31 1.93 -1.85
N GLY A 14 3.60 1.70 -2.95
CA GLY A 14 3.94 0.62 -3.89
C GLY A 14 3.56 -0.79 -3.45
N ALA A 15 3.03 -1.01 -2.24
CA ALA A 15 2.60 -2.33 -1.76
C ALA A 15 1.37 -2.90 -2.50
N GLY A 16 0.69 -2.11 -3.35
CA GLY A 16 -0.45 -2.58 -4.15
C GLY A 16 -1.79 -2.57 -3.41
N LYS A 17 -1.89 -1.84 -2.31
CA LYS A 17 -3.08 -1.75 -1.46
C LYS A 17 -4.38 -1.50 -2.21
N THR A 18 -4.42 -0.48 -3.08
CA THR A 18 -5.63 -0.10 -3.81
C THR A 18 -6.13 -1.22 -4.74
N THR A 19 -5.21 -1.90 -5.42
CA THR A 19 -5.55 -3.06 -6.27
C THR A 19 -6.08 -4.22 -5.42
N PHE A 20 -5.45 -4.46 -4.29
CA PHE A 20 -5.86 -5.49 -3.32
C PHE A 20 -7.24 -5.18 -2.74
N SER A 21 -7.45 -3.94 -2.26
CA SER A 21 -8.72 -3.48 -1.69
C SER A 21 -9.88 -3.68 -2.66
N ARG A 22 -9.70 -3.29 -3.92
CA ARG A 22 -10.72 -3.43 -4.97
C ARG A 22 -11.11 -4.89 -5.26
N LYS A 23 -10.22 -5.85 -4.98
CA LYS A 23 -10.49 -7.29 -5.13
C LYS A 23 -11.06 -7.91 -3.86
N LEU A 24 -10.61 -7.48 -2.68
CA LEU A 24 -10.99 -8.07 -1.40
C LEU A 24 -12.32 -7.53 -0.88
N LEU A 25 -12.48 -6.21 -0.81
CA LEU A 25 -13.60 -5.58 -0.13
C LEU A 25 -14.98 -5.97 -0.68
N PRO A 26 -15.17 -6.14 -2.01
CA PRO A 26 -16.44 -6.64 -2.54
C PRO A 26 -16.78 -8.06 -2.06
N LYS A 27 -15.77 -8.92 -1.87
CA LYS A 27 -15.97 -10.30 -1.36
C LYS A 27 -16.38 -10.31 0.11
N LEU A 28 -15.95 -9.29 0.87
CA LEU A 28 -16.34 -9.07 2.27
C LEU A 28 -17.66 -8.31 2.40
N GLY A 29 -18.32 -7.95 1.29
CA GLY A 29 -19.54 -7.14 1.30
C GLY A 29 -19.33 -5.68 1.72
N VAL A 30 -18.10 -5.20 1.79
CA VAL A 30 -17.76 -3.83 2.19
C VAL A 30 -17.93 -2.88 1.01
N LYS A 31 -18.87 -1.93 1.13
CA LYS A 31 -19.20 -0.96 0.09
C LYS A 31 -18.54 0.42 0.29
N ARG A 32 -18.20 0.76 1.53
CA ARG A 32 -17.62 2.07 1.88
C ARG A 32 -16.12 1.90 2.01
N PHE A 33 -15.39 2.45 1.03
CA PHE A 33 -13.93 2.40 0.96
C PHE A 33 -13.36 3.80 0.85
N LEU A 34 -12.54 4.19 1.82
CA LEU A 34 -11.98 5.52 1.97
C LEU A 34 -10.47 5.49 1.69
N ASN A 35 -10.04 6.33 0.74
CA ASN A 35 -8.64 6.50 0.37
C ASN A 35 -8.37 7.99 0.14
N ALA A 36 -7.51 8.58 0.96
CA ALA A 36 -7.18 10.01 0.88
C ALA A 36 -6.55 10.40 -0.48
N ASP A 37 -5.73 9.51 -1.07
CA ASP A 37 -5.11 9.77 -2.37
C ASP A 37 -6.16 9.81 -3.51
N GLU A 38 -7.19 8.94 -3.44
CA GLU A 38 -8.28 8.94 -4.42
C GLU A 38 -9.20 10.18 -4.23
N ILE A 39 -9.45 10.59 -2.98
CA ILE A 39 -10.17 11.84 -2.68
C ILE A 39 -9.40 13.04 -3.23
N ALA A 40 -8.09 13.11 -2.99
CA ALA A 40 -7.24 14.17 -3.50
C ALA A 40 -7.26 14.24 -5.04
N LYS A 41 -7.20 13.09 -5.72
CA LYS A 41 -7.34 13.01 -7.18
C LYS A 41 -8.69 13.49 -7.67
N GLY A 42 -9.77 13.17 -6.96
CA GLY A 42 -11.11 13.65 -7.29
C GLY A 42 -11.24 15.17 -7.17
N LEU A 43 -10.55 15.78 -6.20
CA LEU A 43 -10.57 17.23 -5.97
C LEU A 43 -9.63 18.00 -6.90
N SER A 44 -8.48 17.45 -7.23
CA SER A 44 -7.45 18.06 -8.10
C SER A 44 -6.77 16.98 -8.94
N PRO A 45 -7.35 16.60 -10.09
CA PRO A 45 -6.82 15.50 -10.92
C PRO A 45 -5.41 15.77 -11.47
N LEU A 46 -5.07 17.05 -11.74
CA LEU A 46 -3.79 17.43 -12.32
C LEU A 46 -2.66 17.51 -11.28
N ASP A 47 -2.98 17.94 -10.07
CA ASP A 47 -2.03 17.99 -8.96
C ASP A 47 -2.75 17.70 -7.61
N PRO A 48 -2.86 16.43 -7.23
CA PRO A 48 -3.48 16.04 -5.96
C PRO A 48 -2.75 16.54 -4.72
N THR A 49 -1.45 16.91 -4.83
CA THR A 49 -0.66 17.37 -3.68
C THR A 49 -1.18 18.66 -3.08
N LEU A 50 -1.71 19.55 -3.92
CA LEU A 50 -2.28 20.84 -3.50
C LEU A 50 -3.44 20.69 -2.52
N VAL A 51 -4.11 19.55 -2.56
CA VAL A 51 -5.34 19.31 -1.77
C VAL A 51 -5.22 18.14 -0.80
N ALA A 52 -4.01 17.59 -0.62
CA ALA A 52 -3.78 16.41 0.23
C ALA A 52 -4.29 16.60 1.67
N PHE A 53 -4.07 17.78 2.27
CA PHE A 53 -4.57 18.10 3.61
C PHE A 53 -6.10 18.20 3.64
N LYS A 54 -6.72 18.79 2.62
CA LYS A 54 -8.18 18.88 2.48
C LYS A 54 -8.78 17.48 2.30
N ALA A 55 -8.18 16.64 1.48
CA ALA A 55 -8.60 15.25 1.27
C ALA A 55 -8.55 14.44 2.58
N GLY A 56 -7.49 14.60 3.38
CA GLY A 56 -7.39 13.97 4.70
C GLY A 56 -8.51 14.40 5.65
N ARG A 57 -8.85 15.69 5.69
CA ARG A 57 -9.97 16.18 6.51
C ARG A 57 -11.33 15.66 6.05
N LEU A 58 -11.55 15.59 4.73
CA LEU A 58 -12.79 15.02 4.18
C LEU A 58 -12.91 13.54 4.51
N LEU A 59 -11.80 12.78 4.41
CA LEU A 59 -11.79 11.38 4.83
C LEU A 59 -12.19 11.23 6.29
N LEU A 60 -11.63 12.04 7.19
CA LEU A 60 -11.96 11.98 8.62
C LEU A 60 -13.43 12.37 8.89
N GLY A 61 -13.97 13.36 8.19
CA GLY A 61 -15.40 13.70 8.29
C GLY A 61 -16.30 12.54 7.88
N GLU A 62 -16.01 11.91 6.75
CA GLU A 62 -16.73 10.71 6.29
C GLU A 62 -16.65 9.55 7.27
N VAL A 63 -15.49 9.37 7.93
CA VAL A 63 -15.33 8.36 8.99
C VAL A 63 -16.25 8.62 10.17
N GLU A 64 -16.38 9.88 10.62
CA GLU A 64 -17.30 10.24 11.72
C GLU A 64 -18.75 9.89 11.36
N GLU A 65 -19.20 10.28 10.17
CA GLU A 65 -20.57 9.97 9.69
C GLU A 65 -20.82 8.45 9.63
N LEU A 66 -19.84 7.68 9.16
CA LEU A 66 -19.94 6.22 9.10
C LEU A 66 -19.97 5.58 10.50
N MET A 67 -19.21 6.13 11.45
CA MET A 67 -19.20 5.64 12.82
C MET A 67 -20.52 5.96 13.54
N GLU A 68 -21.08 7.15 13.32
CA GLU A 68 -22.40 7.52 13.84
C GLU A 68 -23.52 6.62 13.29
N ALA A 69 -23.45 6.30 11.99
CA ALA A 69 -24.37 5.41 11.31
C ALA A 69 -24.18 3.91 11.65
N LYS A 70 -23.18 3.56 12.45
CA LYS A 70 -22.78 2.16 12.74
C LYS A 70 -22.56 1.34 11.46
N ALA A 71 -22.07 1.96 10.41
CA ALA A 71 -21.81 1.31 9.13
C ALA A 71 -20.42 0.66 9.11
N SER A 72 -20.28 -0.52 8.49
CA SER A 72 -18.96 -1.10 8.22
C SER A 72 -18.28 -0.39 7.07
N PHE A 73 -16.98 -0.12 7.21
CA PHE A 73 -16.19 0.59 6.20
C PHE A 73 -14.72 0.19 6.21
N ALA A 74 -14.01 0.54 5.15
CA ALA A 74 -12.59 0.30 5.00
C ALA A 74 -11.82 1.59 4.75
N ILE A 75 -10.61 1.67 5.31
CA ILE A 75 -9.65 2.76 5.09
C ILE A 75 -8.38 2.17 4.49
N GLU A 76 -7.84 2.80 3.46
CA GLU A 76 -6.50 2.53 2.96
C GLU A 76 -5.49 3.50 3.57
N SER A 77 -4.37 2.97 4.07
CA SER A 77 -3.31 3.78 4.66
C SER A 77 -1.92 3.17 4.48
N THR A 78 -0.91 4.03 4.44
CA THR A 78 0.48 3.57 4.52
C THR A 78 0.86 3.08 5.92
N LEU A 79 0.09 3.42 6.95
CA LEU A 79 0.40 3.18 8.36
C LEU A 79 1.81 3.69 8.77
N SER A 80 2.31 4.70 8.08
CA SER A 80 3.63 5.30 8.37
C SER A 80 3.60 6.30 9.54
N GLY A 81 2.50 6.36 10.28
CA GLY A 81 2.28 7.17 11.48
C GLY A 81 1.15 6.59 12.32
N LYS A 82 0.88 7.23 13.47
CA LYS A 82 -0.12 6.78 14.47
C LYS A 82 -1.50 7.43 14.30
N THR A 83 -1.78 8.05 13.17
CA THR A 83 -2.99 8.85 12.93
C THR A 83 -4.28 8.08 13.22
N TYR A 84 -4.31 6.78 12.91
CA TYR A 84 -5.52 5.97 13.07
C TYR A 84 -5.62 5.26 14.43
N VAL A 85 -4.60 5.32 15.30
CA VAL A 85 -4.64 4.64 16.62
C VAL A 85 -5.80 5.16 17.48
N SER A 86 -5.96 6.48 17.60
CA SER A 86 -7.07 7.08 18.37
C SER A 86 -8.43 6.79 17.74
N LEU A 87 -8.50 6.79 16.41
CA LEU A 87 -9.71 6.44 15.66
C LEU A 87 -10.13 4.99 15.92
N ILE A 88 -9.19 4.05 15.86
CA ILE A 88 -9.43 2.62 16.14
C ILE A 88 -9.97 2.46 17.57
N ASN A 89 -9.32 3.09 18.56
CA ASN A 89 -9.76 3.01 19.94
C ASN A 89 -11.18 3.57 20.14
N ARG A 90 -11.52 4.66 19.48
CA ARG A 90 -12.89 5.23 19.49
C ARG A 90 -13.89 4.28 18.80
N ALA A 91 -13.55 3.73 17.64
CA ALA A 91 -14.40 2.77 16.94
C ALA A 91 -14.66 1.54 17.82
N LYS A 92 -13.64 0.99 18.48
CA LYS A 92 -13.78 -0.13 19.43
C LYS A 92 -14.68 0.24 20.60
N ALA A 93 -14.55 1.44 21.18
CA ALA A 93 -15.42 1.95 22.24
C ALA A 93 -16.89 2.06 21.80
N LEU A 94 -17.13 2.28 20.51
CA LEU A 94 -18.45 2.29 19.87
C LEU A 94 -18.94 0.89 19.45
N GLY A 95 -18.20 -0.17 19.77
CA GLY A 95 -18.57 -1.57 19.49
C GLY A 95 -18.20 -2.06 18.10
N TYR A 96 -17.26 -1.40 17.41
CA TYR A 96 -16.71 -1.90 16.15
C TYR A 96 -15.72 -3.03 16.40
N GLN A 97 -15.72 -4.01 15.50
CA GLN A 97 -14.60 -4.92 15.31
C GLN A 97 -13.55 -4.25 14.42
N PHE A 98 -12.29 -4.35 14.78
CA PHE A 98 -11.18 -3.84 13.97
C PHE A 98 -10.46 -5.01 13.26
N VAL A 99 -10.49 -5.01 11.93
CA VAL A 99 -9.82 -5.99 11.07
C VAL A 99 -8.69 -5.32 10.30
N LEU A 100 -7.48 -5.86 10.41
CA LEU A 100 -6.29 -5.32 9.79
C LEU A 100 -5.75 -6.25 8.70
N HIS A 101 -5.73 -5.79 7.45
CA HIS A 101 -4.99 -6.43 6.37
C HIS A 101 -3.71 -5.65 6.12
N TYR A 102 -2.56 -6.26 6.32
CA TYR A 102 -1.27 -5.62 6.08
C TYR A 102 -0.53 -6.27 4.92
N LEU A 103 -0.20 -5.46 3.91
CA LEU A 103 0.51 -5.90 2.70
C LEU A 103 2.00 -5.60 2.82
N THR A 104 2.80 -6.65 2.73
CA THR A 104 4.26 -6.56 2.59
C THR A 104 4.66 -6.69 1.13
N ILE A 105 5.85 -6.20 0.81
CA ILE A 105 6.58 -6.45 -0.44
C ILE A 105 8.04 -6.67 -0.10
N GLN A 106 8.79 -7.24 -1.04
CA GLN A 106 10.16 -7.70 -0.82
C GLN A 106 11.09 -6.65 -0.21
N SER A 107 11.02 -5.38 -0.65
CA SER A 107 11.94 -4.33 -0.21
C SER A 107 11.43 -2.93 -0.53
N TYR A 108 12.03 -1.92 0.10
CA TYR A 108 11.78 -0.51 -0.26
C TYR A 108 12.21 -0.18 -1.69
N ARG A 109 13.21 -0.87 -2.25
CA ARG A 109 13.63 -0.70 -3.65
C ARG A 109 12.53 -1.12 -4.61
N GLN A 110 11.90 -2.27 -4.37
CA GLN A 110 10.73 -2.69 -5.13
C GLN A 110 9.56 -1.69 -4.95
N ALA A 111 9.39 -1.13 -3.75
CA ALA A 111 8.41 -0.08 -3.52
C ALA A 111 8.65 1.14 -4.41
N ILE A 112 9.91 1.62 -4.48
CA ILE A 112 10.33 2.74 -5.33
C ILE A 112 10.07 2.44 -6.81
N GLU A 113 10.49 1.27 -7.30
CA GLU A 113 10.26 0.85 -8.68
C GLU A 113 8.77 0.87 -9.04
N ARG A 114 7.91 0.32 -8.19
CA ARG A 114 6.47 0.31 -8.40
C ARG A 114 5.84 1.70 -8.36
N VAL A 115 6.33 2.58 -7.48
CA VAL A 115 5.88 3.98 -7.45
C VAL A 115 6.28 4.70 -8.74
N ARG A 116 7.51 4.51 -9.22
CA ARG A 116 7.99 5.08 -10.49
C ARG A 116 7.17 4.58 -11.69
N LEU A 117 6.87 3.26 -11.75
CA LEU A 117 5.99 2.69 -12.78
C LEU A 117 4.61 3.34 -12.76
N ARG A 118 4.01 3.46 -11.58
CA ARG A 118 2.71 4.10 -11.41
C ARG A 118 2.71 5.56 -11.87
N VAL A 119 3.79 6.30 -11.59
CA VAL A 119 3.95 7.70 -12.05
C VAL A 119 3.99 7.76 -13.57
N GLY A 120 4.69 6.84 -14.24
CA GLY A 120 4.69 6.72 -15.70
C GLY A 120 3.30 6.48 -16.31
N LEU A 121 2.37 5.96 -15.52
CA LEU A 121 0.96 5.74 -15.89
C LEU A 121 0.02 6.87 -15.42
N GLY A 122 0.56 8.04 -15.08
CA GLY A 122 -0.22 9.19 -14.60
C GLY A 122 -0.58 9.15 -13.11
N GLY A 123 0.07 8.28 -12.33
CA GLY A 123 -0.12 8.24 -10.89
C GLY A 123 0.69 9.31 -10.16
N HIS A 124 0.32 9.55 -8.89
CA HIS A 124 0.99 10.52 -8.04
C HIS A 124 2.44 10.12 -7.71
N HIS A 125 3.36 11.07 -7.87
CA HIS A 125 4.77 10.93 -7.51
C HIS A 125 4.98 11.00 -5.99
N VAL A 126 5.82 10.11 -5.48
CA VAL A 126 6.33 10.16 -4.10
C VAL A 126 7.86 10.10 -4.19
N PRO A 127 8.60 11.03 -3.57
CA PRO A 127 10.06 11.01 -3.56
C PRO A 127 10.60 9.68 -3.02
N ASP A 128 11.68 9.18 -3.62
CA ASP A 128 12.26 7.87 -3.26
C ASP A 128 12.63 7.78 -1.77
N GLU A 129 13.20 8.86 -1.21
CA GLU A 129 13.55 8.97 0.21
C GLU A 129 12.32 8.85 1.12
N ASP A 130 11.18 9.40 0.67
CA ASP A 130 9.92 9.27 1.39
C ASP A 130 9.35 7.86 1.31
N VAL A 131 9.49 7.19 0.17
CA VAL A 131 9.08 5.78 0.02
C VAL A 131 9.89 4.89 0.96
N GLU A 132 11.22 5.04 0.99
CA GLU A 132 12.10 4.29 1.88
C GLU A 132 11.77 4.55 3.35
N ARG A 133 11.70 5.82 3.75
CA ARG A 133 11.36 6.22 5.12
C ARG A 133 10.01 5.66 5.56
N ARG A 134 8.99 5.74 4.67
CA ARG A 134 7.63 5.23 4.96
C ARG A 134 7.57 3.71 4.97
N PHE A 135 8.42 3.03 4.20
CA PHE A 135 8.52 1.57 4.23
C PHE A 135 8.90 1.08 5.64
N GLN A 136 9.99 1.60 6.21
CA GLN A 136 10.46 1.24 7.54
C GLN A 136 9.46 1.63 8.64
N ARG A 137 8.90 2.85 8.55
CA ARG A 137 7.94 3.34 9.53
C ARG A 137 6.62 2.57 9.49
N SER A 138 6.13 2.22 8.30
CA SER A 138 4.93 1.43 8.12
C SER A 138 5.05 0.07 8.81
N LEU A 139 6.16 -0.62 8.59
CA LEU A 139 6.39 -1.93 9.16
C LEU A 139 6.52 -1.87 10.69
N ARG A 140 7.25 -0.88 11.21
CA ARG A 140 7.39 -0.68 12.65
C ARG A 140 6.05 -0.38 13.30
N HIS A 141 5.27 0.59 12.78
CA HIS A 141 3.97 0.93 13.34
C HIS A 141 2.95 -0.22 13.19
N PHE A 142 3.04 -1.00 12.11
CA PHE A 142 2.25 -2.23 12.00
C PHE A 142 2.48 -3.12 13.21
N LEU A 143 3.75 -3.43 13.55
CA LEU A 143 4.09 -4.34 14.63
C LEU A 143 3.80 -3.78 16.04
N GLU A 144 4.10 -2.49 16.23
CA GLU A 144 4.11 -1.88 17.57
C GLU A 144 2.76 -1.26 17.95
N ASP A 145 2.05 -0.67 16.98
CA ASP A 145 0.89 0.16 17.28
C ASP A 145 -0.44 -0.42 16.74
N TYR A 146 -0.43 -1.06 15.56
CA TYR A 146 -1.67 -1.48 14.90
C TYR A 146 -2.02 -2.95 15.13
N LEU A 147 -1.04 -3.84 15.00
CA LEU A 147 -1.23 -5.28 15.22
C LEU A 147 -1.80 -5.60 16.61
N PRO A 148 -1.33 -4.98 17.71
CA PRO A 148 -1.87 -5.23 19.06
C PRO A 148 -3.31 -4.73 19.26
N LEU A 149 -3.79 -3.80 18.42
CA LEU A 149 -5.15 -3.28 18.51
C LEU A 149 -6.16 -4.11 17.71
N ALA A 150 -5.68 -4.91 16.75
CA ALA A 150 -6.54 -5.65 15.84
C ALA A 150 -7.26 -6.80 16.55
N ASP A 151 -8.58 -6.92 16.33
CA ASP A 151 -9.38 -8.06 16.77
C ASP A 151 -9.18 -9.25 15.81
N GLU A 152 -8.92 -8.93 14.53
CA GLU A 152 -8.53 -9.88 13.50
C GLU A 152 -7.47 -9.24 12.60
N TRP A 153 -6.48 -10.00 12.18
CA TRP A 153 -5.43 -9.50 11.30
C TRP A 153 -4.97 -10.55 10.29
N HIS A 154 -4.53 -10.05 9.14
CA HIS A 154 -4.01 -10.82 8.01
C HIS A 154 -2.74 -10.18 7.48
N LEU A 155 -1.68 -10.95 7.36
CA LEU A 155 -0.42 -10.53 6.74
C LEU A 155 -0.31 -11.13 5.34
N TRP A 156 -0.10 -10.26 4.36
CA TRP A 156 -0.04 -10.63 2.95
C TRP A 156 1.32 -10.34 2.34
N ASP A 157 1.86 -11.27 1.57
CA ASP A 157 2.94 -10.99 0.62
C ASP A 157 2.35 -10.57 -0.73
N ASN A 158 2.66 -9.36 -1.14
CA ASN A 158 2.29 -8.80 -2.44
C ASN A 158 3.53 -8.47 -3.28
N THR A 159 4.62 -9.21 -3.05
CA THR A 159 5.87 -9.10 -3.84
C THR A 159 5.64 -9.44 -5.30
N ALA A 160 4.75 -10.39 -5.57
CA ALA A 160 4.31 -10.78 -6.91
C ALA A 160 2.80 -11.07 -6.90
N PRO A 161 2.08 -10.86 -8.02
CA PRO A 161 0.70 -11.28 -8.15
C PRO A 161 0.63 -12.83 -8.35
N PRO A 162 -0.41 -13.50 -7.80
CA PRO A 162 -1.40 -12.96 -6.88
C PRO A 162 -0.86 -12.71 -5.48
N SER A 163 -1.49 -11.81 -4.71
CA SER A 163 -1.18 -11.64 -3.29
C SER A 163 -1.41 -12.95 -2.53
N VAL A 164 -0.46 -13.33 -1.69
CA VAL A 164 -0.51 -14.58 -0.89
C VAL A 164 -0.65 -14.21 0.58
N GLU A 165 -1.64 -14.80 1.26
CA GLU A 165 -1.75 -14.69 2.71
C GLU A 165 -0.64 -15.54 3.34
N ILE A 166 0.14 -14.93 4.23
CA ILE A 166 1.30 -15.57 4.87
C ILE A 166 0.94 -16.06 6.26
N LEU A 167 0.32 -15.17 7.05
CA LEU A 167 -0.06 -15.39 8.45
C LEU A 167 -1.40 -14.69 8.73
N ASN A 168 -2.17 -15.24 9.68
CA ASN A 168 -3.41 -14.63 10.13
C ASN A 168 -3.69 -14.94 11.61
N SER A 169 -4.55 -14.13 12.23
CA SER A 169 -4.87 -14.23 13.66
C SER A 169 -5.63 -15.49 14.07
N GLN A 170 -6.17 -16.27 13.12
CA GLN A 170 -6.87 -17.52 13.44
C GLN A 170 -5.89 -18.69 13.63
N GLN A 171 -4.70 -18.62 13.04
CA GLN A 171 -3.70 -19.69 13.04
C GLN A 171 -2.39 -19.27 13.72
N ASP A 172 -2.14 -17.98 13.83
CA ASP A 172 -0.85 -17.43 14.23
C ASP A 172 -0.96 -16.38 15.32
N THR A 173 0.17 -16.07 15.96
CA THR A 173 0.30 -15.05 16.99
C THR A 173 1.05 -13.82 16.49
N ALA A 174 0.97 -12.72 17.23
CA ALA A 174 1.79 -11.52 16.94
C ALA A 174 3.31 -11.82 16.99
N ASP A 175 3.73 -12.78 17.82
CA ASP A 175 5.14 -13.18 17.90
C ASP A 175 5.57 -13.97 16.65
N THR A 176 4.70 -14.80 16.08
CA THR A 176 4.94 -15.45 14.78
C THR A 176 5.17 -14.40 13.68
N VAL A 177 4.37 -13.31 13.67
CA VAL A 177 4.55 -12.20 12.74
C VAL A 177 5.90 -11.52 12.94
N ARG A 178 6.28 -11.20 14.18
CA ARG A 178 7.59 -10.58 14.49
C ARG A 178 8.74 -11.46 14.03
N HIS A 179 8.67 -12.75 14.34
CA HIS A 179 9.69 -13.73 13.93
C HIS A 179 9.81 -13.83 12.40
N TRP A 180 8.69 -13.91 11.70
CA TRP A 180 8.67 -13.94 10.24
C TRP A 180 9.31 -12.68 9.63
N ILE A 181 8.99 -11.48 10.14
CA ILE A 181 9.57 -10.22 9.68
C ILE A 181 11.08 -10.17 9.92
N GLN A 182 11.55 -10.68 11.07
CA GLN A 182 12.98 -10.76 11.37
C GLN A 182 13.71 -11.73 10.44
N GLN A 183 13.18 -12.93 10.25
CA GLN A 183 13.76 -13.93 9.34
C GLN A 183 13.82 -13.45 7.89
N THR A 184 12.79 -12.75 7.45
CA THR A 184 12.71 -12.23 6.08
C THR A 184 13.51 -10.95 5.89
N LYS A 185 14.17 -10.43 6.95
CA LYS A 185 14.99 -9.22 6.90
C LYS A 185 14.29 -8.00 6.30
N LEU A 186 12.97 -7.92 6.41
CA LEU A 186 12.19 -6.79 5.91
C LEU A 186 12.61 -5.45 6.52
N MET A 187 13.11 -5.48 7.75
CA MET A 187 13.65 -4.32 8.46
C MET A 187 15.07 -3.95 8.03
N GLU A 188 15.78 -4.83 7.32
CA GLU A 188 17.13 -4.57 6.84
C GLU A 188 17.11 -3.86 5.49
N THR A 189 18.11 -3.02 5.25
CA THR A 189 18.25 -2.26 3.99
C THR A 189 18.79 -3.10 2.83
N SER A 190 19.22 -4.34 3.07
CA SER A 190 19.77 -5.22 2.06
C SER A 190 18.68 -5.93 1.26
N PRO A 191 18.82 -6.05 -0.08
CA PRO A 191 17.87 -6.79 -0.89
C PRO A 191 17.89 -8.28 -0.55
N ARG A 192 16.73 -8.89 -0.37
CA ARG A 192 16.61 -10.35 -0.25
C ARG A 192 16.86 -11.03 -1.61
N PRO A 193 17.39 -12.27 -1.62
CA PRO A 193 17.36 -13.07 -2.83
C PRO A 193 15.91 -13.25 -3.28
N VAL A 194 15.68 -13.02 -4.57
CA VAL A 194 14.35 -13.20 -5.18
C VAL A 194 14.03 -14.71 -5.14
N LEU A 195 12.96 -15.09 -4.46
CA LEU A 195 12.44 -16.46 -4.53
C LEU A 195 12.00 -16.75 -5.97
N GLU A 196 12.09 -18.00 -6.41
CA GLU A 196 11.74 -18.43 -7.78
C GLU A 196 10.32 -17.97 -8.18
N SER A 197 9.35 -18.08 -7.27
CA SER A 197 7.98 -17.59 -7.45
C SER A 197 7.90 -16.07 -7.64
N THR A 198 8.81 -15.31 -7.02
CA THR A 198 8.89 -13.85 -7.13
C THR A 198 9.49 -13.45 -8.48
N ARG A 199 10.45 -14.22 -8.99
CA ARG A 199 11.04 -14.02 -10.32
C ARG A 199 10.01 -14.20 -11.43
N ILE A 200 9.21 -15.26 -11.37
CA ILE A 200 8.12 -15.52 -12.33
C ILE A 200 7.09 -14.37 -12.29
N GLY A 201 6.71 -13.90 -11.10
CA GLY A 201 5.79 -12.76 -10.97
C GLY A 201 6.36 -11.44 -11.48
N LEU A 202 7.67 -11.21 -11.34
CA LEU A 202 8.35 -10.02 -11.85
C LEU A 202 8.45 -10.07 -13.38
N GLU A 203 8.77 -11.23 -13.96
CA GLU A 203 8.81 -11.47 -15.41
C GLU A 203 7.41 -11.28 -16.03
N ALA A 204 6.37 -11.85 -15.43
CA ALA A 204 4.98 -11.64 -15.85
C ALA A 204 4.54 -10.17 -15.76
N HIS A 205 4.99 -9.44 -14.74
CA HIS A 205 4.72 -8.00 -14.62
C HIS A 205 5.45 -7.18 -15.69
N GLN A 206 6.70 -7.54 -16.01
CA GLN A 206 7.48 -6.91 -17.08
C GLN A 206 6.87 -7.19 -18.45
N GLU A 207 6.35 -8.40 -18.67
CA GLU A 207 5.68 -8.81 -19.89
C GLU A 207 4.36 -8.05 -20.07
N ALA A 208 3.51 -7.98 -19.03
CA ALA A 208 2.29 -7.17 -19.03
C ALA A 208 2.57 -5.69 -19.29
N THR A 209 3.69 -5.16 -18.78
CA THR A 209 4.11 -3.78 -19.03
C THR A 209 4.54 -3.59 -20.50
N ARG A 210 5.24 -4.55 -21.10
CA ARG A 210 5.59 -4.53 -22.53
C ARG A 210 4.37 -4.57 -23.43
N GLU A 211 3.43 -5.48 -23.16
CA GLU A 211 2.18 -5.59 -23.90
C GLU A 211 1.38 -4.29 -23.86
N MET A 212 1.33 -3.62 -22.71
CA MET A 212 0.66 -2.34 -22.54
C MET A 212 1.35 -1.21 -23.30
N LEU A 213 2.69 -1.16 -23.30
CA LEU A 213 3.47 -0.20 -24.08
C LEU A 213 3.27 -0.41 -25.60
N ASP A 214 3.20 -1.66 -26.04
CA ASP A 214 2.93 -2.00 -27.44
C ASP A 214 1.48 -1.69 -27.83
N PHE A 215 0.52 -1.82 -26.92
CA PHE A 215 -0.85 -1.37 -27.11
C PHE A 215 -0.89 0.15 -27.32
N TYR A 216 -0.23 0.95 -26.47
CA TYR A 216 -0.19 2.40 -26.62
C TYR A 216 0.47 2.83 -27.94
N LYS A 217 1.53 2.17 -28.37
CA LYS A 217 2.17 2.42 -29.68
C LYS A 217 1.21 2.14 -30.83
N ARG A 218 0.48 1.02 -30.80
CA ARG A 218 -0.52 0.66 -31.82
C ARG A 218 -1.67 1.67 -31.88
N MET A 219 -2.06 2.24 -30.75
CA MET A 219 -3.10 3.27 -30.66
C MET A 219 -2.60 4.68 -31.03
N GLY A 220 -1.34 4.84 -31.45
CA GLY A 220 -0.76 6.13 -31.83
C GLY A 220 -0.48 7.05 -30.62
N ILE A 221 -0.53 6.54 -29.40
CA ILE A 221 -0.24 7.31 -28.19
C ILE A 221 1.27 7.42 -28.02
N LYS A 222 1.81 8.65 -28.04
CA LYS A 222 3.25 8.89 -27.81
C LYS A 222 3.64 8.42 -26.42
N VAL A 223 4.44 7.36 -26.35
CA VAL A 223 5.05 6.88 -25.12
C VAL A 223 6.15 7.84 -24.74
N THR A 224 6.01 8.56 -23.62
CA THR A 224 7.06 9.46 -23.11
C THR A 224 8.16 8.66 -22.40
N PRO A 225 9.41 9.18 -22.29
CA PRO A 225 10.50 8.53 -21.57
C PRO A 225 10.17 8.16 -20.11
N GLN A 226 9.20 8.85 -19.51
CA GLN A 226 8.67 8.55 -18.17
C GLN A 226 7.85 7.25 -18.13
N MET A 227 7.41 6.76 -19.27
CA MET A 227 6.67 5.49 -19.43
C MET A 227 7.61 4.29 -19.70
N THR A 228 8.88 4.54 -20.00
CA THR A 228 9.88 3.49 -20.26
C THR A 228 10.69 3.20 -19.00
N LEU A 229 10.77 1.92 -18.68
CA LEU A 229 11.51 1.38 -17.56
C LEU A 229 13.02 1.47 -17.77
N ALA A 230 13.66 2.55 -17.51
CA ALA A 230 15.01 2.71 -16.93
C ALA A 230 15.44 4.18 -16.99
N PRO A 231 15.81 4.84 -15.91
CA PRO A 231 16.64 6.02 -16.01
C PRO A 231 18.03 5.56 -16.45
N GLU A 232 18.50 6.04 -17.59
CA GLU A 232 19.91 5.94 -17.96
C GLU A 232 20.76 6.41 -16.78
N ARG A 233 21.65 5.55 -16.30
CA ARG A 233 22.67 5.95 -15.33
C ARG A 233 23.52 7.06 -15.99
N LYS A 234 23.30 8.31 -15.60
CA LYS A 234 24.22 9.40 -15.88
C LYS A 234 25.59 8.99 -15.33
N LYS A 235 26.52 8.61 -16.22
CA LYS A 235 27.92 8.40 -15.88
C LYS A 235 28.41 9.70 -15.22
N ARG A 236 28.77 9.64 -13.94
CA ARG A 236 29.50 10.72 -13.28
C ARG A 236 30.80 10.90 -14.06
N VAL A 237 30.89 11.95 -14.84
CA VAL A 237 32.15 12.44 -15.39
C VAL A 237 32.98 12.89 -14.18
N LYS A 238 34.02 12.12 -13.84
CA LYS A 238 35.06 12.59 -12.94
C LYS A 238 35.72 13.77 -13.61
N LYS A 239 35.51 14.98 -13.10
CA LYS A 239 36.41 16.10 -13.36
C LYS A 239 37.70 15.76 -12.62
N GLN A 240 38.73 15.41 -13.37
CA GLN A 240 40.11 15.54 -12.94
C GLN A 240 40.49 17.02 -13.05
N ALA A 241 40.96 17.59 -11.98
CA ALA A 241 41.87 18.71 -11.92
C ALA A 241 42.78 18.48 -10.72
#